data_8de4647410cab2cb2879a3985409adb8
#
_entry.id   8de4647410cab2cb2879a3985409adb8
#
_cell.length_a   1.000
_cell.length_b   1.000
_cell.length_c   1.000
_cell.angle_alpha   90.00
_cell.angle_beta   90.00
_cell.angle_gamma   90.00
#
_symmetry.space_group_name_H-M   'P 1'
#
loop_
_entity.id
_entity.type
_entity.pdbx_description
1 polymer ?
#
loop_
_entity_poly.entity_id
_entity_poly.type
_entity_poly.pdbx_seq_one_letter_code
_entity_poly.pdbx_strand_id
1 'polypeptide(L)'
;MKNIKHFERELNLIVNQDLRMTVKCYMEEATPDYFWTDGASSSGKYHPKFSQGEGGLVRHTKAVVMFAEELLRMSSYAYMREEYKDYVISACILHDTAKYGISEYDKAEYKNHASNASKAFAEYAEHVMDYKPSEYLLDAIRSHMGQWSTEKEDRPFTNIDRCVHMADYMASRSFIDIPGIMEEWERVENESDLPF
;
A
#
# COMPACT_ATOMS: atom_id res chain seq x y z
N MET A 1 -0.66 18.01 -0.18
CA MET A 1 -2.07 17.80 -0.64
C MET A 1 -2.21 16.35 -1.09
N LYS A 2 -3.35 15.70 -0.82
CA LYS A 2 -3.59 14.33 -1.31
C LYS A 2 -3.65 14.36 -2.84
N ASN A 3 -2.79 13.58 -3.50
CA ASN A 3 -2.71 13.56 -4.96
C ASN A 3 -2.82 12.13 -5.49
N ILE A 4 -4.05 11.70 -5.77
CA ILE A 4 -4.34 10.35 -6.24
C ILE A 4 -3.71 10.02 -7.61
N LYS A 5 -3.30 11.04 -8.38
CA LYS A 5 -2.62 10.84 -9.67
C LYS A 5 -1.34 10.01 -9.53
N HIS A 6 -0.70 10.05 -8.35
CA HIS A 6 0.44 9.18 -8.06
C HIS A 6 0.12 7.69 -8.17
N PHE A 7 -1.14 7.29 -7.97
CA PHE A 7 -1.57 5.89 -8.00
C PHE A 7 -2.41 5.51 -9.22
N GLU A 8 -2.51 6.38 -10.23
CA GLU A 8 -3.33 6.12 -11.42
C GLU A 8 -2.95 4.80 -12.12
N ARG A 9 -1.64 4.55 -12.26
CA ARG A 9 -1.11 3.32 -12.86
C ARG A 9 -1.49 2.11 -11.99
N GLU A 10 -1.22 2.17 -10.71
CA GLU A 10 -1.41 1.08 -9.76
C GLU A 10 -2.90 0.74 -9.61
N LEU A 11 -3.78 1.73 -9.55
CA LEU A 11 -5.22 1.54 -9.52
C LEU A 11 -5.74 0.84 -10.79
N ASN A 12 -5.17 1.17 -11.96
CA ASN A 12 -5.55 0.53 -13.22
C ASN A 12 -5.14 -0.95 -13.32
N LEU A 13 -4.29 -1.44 -12.44
CA LEU A 13 -3.98 -2.88 -12.33
C LEU A 13 -5.11 -3.69 -11.69
N ILE A 14 -6.00 -3.05 -10.93
CA ILE A 14 -7.16 -3.71 -10.31
C ILE A 14 -8.25 -3.84 -11.38
N VAL A 15 -8.57 -5.08 -11.78
CA VAL A 15 -9.54 -5.38 -12.85
C VAL A 15 -10.97 -5.18 -12.38
N ASN A 16 -11.28 -5.59 -11.14
CA ASN A 16 -12.60 -5.39 -10.54
C ASN A 16 -12.87 -3.88 -10.34
N GLN A 17 -13.88 -3.37 -11.04
CA GLN A 17 -14.17 -1.93 -11.07
C GLN A 17 -14.68 -1.40 -9.73
N ASP A 18 -15.51 -2.17 -9.03
CA ASP A 18 -16.07 -1.75 -7.74
C ASP A 18 -14.96 -1.70 -6.68
N LEU A 19 -14.09 -2.70 -6.63
CA LEU A 19 -12.93 -2.70 -5.74
C LEU A 19 -11.97 -1.54 -6.07
N ARG A 20 -11.66 -1.34 -7.36
CA ARG A 20 -10.78 -0.24 -7.81
C ARG A 20 -11.33 1.11 -7.39
N MET A 21 -12.64 1.34 -7.58
CA MET A 21 -13.29 2.60 -7.19
C MET A 21 -13.26 2.77 -5.68
N THR A 22 -13.54 1.71 -4.91
CA THR A 22 -13.51 1.74 -3.44
C THR A 22 -12.10 2.08 -2.93
N VAL A 23 -11.06 1.44 -3.46
CA VAL A 23 -9.66 1.74 -3.10
C VAL A 23 -9.33 3.18 -3.46
N LYS A 24 -9.70 3.64 -4.65
CA LYS A 24 -9.46 5.02 -5.09
C LYS A 24 -10.09 6.04 -4.14
N CYS A 25 -11.40 5.91 -3.87
CA CYS A 25 -12.12 6.83 -2.98
C CYS A 25 -11.55 6.81 -1.56
N TYR A 26 -11.22 5.64 -1.01
CA TYR A 26 -10.56 5.55 0.29
C TYR A 26 -9.23 6.31 0.33
N MET A 27 -8.40 6.15 -0.69
CA MET A 27 -7.11 6.85 -0.79
C MET A 27 -7.29 8.38 -0.86
N GLU A 28 -8.29 8.86 -1.59
CA GLU A 28 -8.57 10.29 -1.73
C GLU A 28 -9.16 10.90 -0.45
N GLU A 29 -10.12 10.22 0.16
CA GLU A 29 -10.98 10.80 1.20
C GLU A 29 -10.51 10.46 2.62
N ALA A 30 -10.15 9.18 2.87
CA ALA A 30 -9.95 8.66 4.21
C ALA A 30 -8.49 8.50 4.62
N THR A 31 -7.55 8.38 3.67
CA THR A 31 -6.13 8.23 4.02
C THR A 31 -5.61 9.48 4.74
N PRO A 32 -4.89 9.36 5.88
CA PRO A 32 -4.32 10.50 6.59
C PRO A 32 -3.33 11.32 5.74
N ASP A 33 -3.24 12.63 5.99
CA ASP A 33 -2.40 13.53 5.20
C ASP A 33 -0.91 13.16 5.26
N TYR A 34 -0.42 12.66 6.39
CA TYR A 34 0.98 12.24 6.53
C TYR A 34 1.37 11.11 5.56
N PHE A 35 0.43 10.27 5.12
CA PHE A 35 0.71 9.25 4.11
C PHE A 35 1.27 9.86 2.83
N TRP A 36 0.81 11.04 2.47
CA TRP A 36 1.18 11.74 1.24
C TRP A 36 2.48 12.55 1.37
N THR A 37 2.87 12.89 2.60
CA THR A 37 4.00 13.80 2.87
C THR A 37 5.19 13.14 3.54
N ASP A 38 4.98 12.09 4.31
CA ASP A 38 6.04 11.53 5.15
C ASP A 38 6.88 10.47 4.43
N GLY A 39 8.07 10.23 4.99
CA GLY A 39 8.93 9.13 4.59
C GLY A 39 8.43 7.78 5.10
N ALA A 40 8.75 6.70 4.36
CA ALA A 40 8.40 5.34 4.76
C ALA A 40 9.12 4.87 6.05
N SER A 41 10.21 5.52 6.42
CA SER A 41 10.96 5.18 7.63
C SER A 41 11.39 6.43 8.39
N SER A 42 11.11 6.46 9.68
CA SER A 42 11.57 7.54 10.57
C SER A 42 13.08 7.57 10.80
N SER A 43 13.79 6.44 10.60
CA SER A 43 15.24 6.34 10.81
C SER A 43 16.08 6.39 9.54
N GLY A 44 15.45 6.15 8.36
CA GLY A 44 16.13 6.05 7.07
C GLY A 44 17.15 4.90 6.96
N LYS A 45 17.38 4.13 8.03
CA LYS A 45 18.51 3.17 8.12
C LYS A 45 18.33 1.93 7.25
N TYR A 46 17.11 1.43 7.12
CA TYR A 46 16.83 0.14 6.48
C TYR A 46 16.11 0.29 5.13
N HIS A 47 15.49 1.43 4.87
CA HIS A 47 14.72 1.69 3.67
C HIS A 47 15.58 2.31 2.56
N PRO A 48 15.21 2.09 1.28
CA PRO A 48 15.87 2.70 0.13
C PRO A 48 15.82 4.23 0.19
N LYS A 49 16.71 4.89 -0.54
CA LYS A 49 16.77 6.36 -0.61
C LYS A 49 15.48 6.96 -1.18
N PHE A 50 14.88 6.32 -2.19
CA PHE A 50 13.66 6.82 -2.82
C PHE A 50 12.45 6.85 -1.87
N SER A 51 12.43 6.03 -0.82
CA SER A 51 11.35 5.98 0.16
C SER A 51 11.58 6.88 1.39
N GLN A 52 12.59 7.76 1.34
CA GLN A 52 12.90 8.71 2.41
C GLN A 52 12.38 10.11 2.08
N GLY A 53 12.20 10.94 3.12
CA GLY A 53 11.76 12.33 2.98
C GLY A 53 10.32 12.49 2.50
N GLU A 54 10.01 13.67 2.03
CA GLU A 54 8.66 14.02 1.57
C GLU A 54 8.16 13.07 0.48
N GLY A 55 6.92 12.58 0.62
CA GLY A 55 6.32 11.60 -0.29
C GLY A 55 6.96 10.22 -0.29
N GLY A 56 7.88 9.95 0.64
CA GLY A 56 8.58 8.67 0.71
C GLY A 56 7.67 7.47 0.94
N LEU A 57 6.57 7.64 1.69
CA LEU A 57 5.56 6.60 1.90
C LEU A 57 4.81 6.26 0.59
N VAL A 58 4.46 7.25 -0.20
CA VAL A 58 3.84 7.05 -1.53
C VAL A 58 4.80 6.28 -2.44
N ARG A 59 6.07 6.70 -2.54
CA ARG A 59 7.06 6.02 -3.37
C ARG A 59 7.35 4.60 -2.90
N HIS A 60 7.38 4.36 -1.58
CA HIS A 60 7.46 3.02 -1.02
C HIS A 60 6.28 2.15 -1.46
N THR A 61 5.05 2.65 -1.31
CA THR A 61 3.84 1.93 -1.71
C THR A 61 3.85 1.58 -3.20
N LYS A 62 4.28 2.50 -4.06
CA LYS A 62 4.46 2.22 -5.51
C LYS A 62 5.49 1.12 -5.75
N ALA A 63 6.61 1.14 -5.03
CA ALA A 63 7.63 0.09 -5.11
C ALA A 63 7.06 -1.27 -4.67
N VAL A 64 6.25 -1.31 -3.62
CA VAL A 64 5.57 -2.54 -3.17
C VAL A 64 4.67 -3.09 -4.27
N VAL A 65 3.87 -2.25 -4.94
CA VAL A 65 3.03 -2.69 -6.05
C VAL A 65 3.87 -3.20 -7.22
N MET A 66 4.98 -2.56 -7.57
CA MET A 66 5.89 -3.03 -8.64
C MET A 66 6.45 -4.42 -8.32
N PHE A 67 6.93 -4.65 -7.10
CA PHE A 67 7.39 -5.98 -6.69
C PHE A 67 6.26 -7.01 -6.67
N ALA A 68 5.05 -6.63 -6.28
CA ALA A 68 3.89 -7.53 -6.34
C ALA A 68 3.58 -7.96 -7.78
N GLU A 69 3.64 -7.03 -8.76
CA GLU A 69 3.47 -7.38 -10.19
C GLU A 69 4.55 -8.38 -10.67
N GLU A 70 5.80 -8.20 -10.26
CA GLU A 70 6.89 -9.11 -10.61
C GLU A 70 6.67 -10.49 -9.98
N LEU A 71 6.33 -10.54 -8.70
CA LEU A 71 6.02 -11.78 -7.98
C LEU A 71 4.84 -12.52 -8.61
N LEU A 72 3.77 -11.82 -9.00
CA LEU A 72 2.60 -12.41 -9.63
C LEU A 72 2.90 -13.04 -11.01
N ARG A 73 4.00 -12.66 -11.66
CA ARG A 73 4.50 -13.29 -12.90
C ARG A 73 5.35 -14.54 -12.66
N MET A 74 5.83 -14.73 -11.42
CA MET A 74 6.62 -15.93 -11.08
C MET A 74 5.74 -17.18 -11.11
N SER A 75 6.34 -18.32 -11.45
CA SER A 75 5.63 -19.61 -11.52
C SER A 75 4.91 -19.98 -10.22
N SER A 76 5.43 -19.55 -9.08
CA SER A 76 4.82 -19.77 -7.75
C SER A 76 3.45 -19.10 -7.58
N TYR A 77 3.20 -18.01 -8.30
CA TYR A 77 1.98 -17.20 -8.21
C TYR A 77 1.19 -17.13 -9.52
N ALA A 78 1.75 -17.61 -10.65
CA ALA A 78 1.16 -17.47 -11.98
C ALA A 78 -0.23 -18.11 -12.12
N TYR A 79 -0.54 -19.10 -11.28
CA TYR A 79 -1.84 -19.79 -11.25
C TYR A 79 -2.85 -19.12 -10.29
N MET A 80 -2.50 -18.01 -9.68
CA MET A 80 -3.43 -17.25 -8.83
C MET A 80 -4.59 -16.74 -9.70
N ARG A 81 -5.82 -16.86 -9.19
CA ARG A 81 -7.02 -16.35 -9.88
C ARG A 81 -6.94 -14.82 -9.99
N GLU A 82 -7.50 -14.25 -11.07
CA GLU A 82 -7.46 -12.80 -11.30
C GLU A 82 -8.03 -12.01 -10.12
N GLU A 83 -9.13 -12.46 -9.54
CA GLU A 83 -9.71 -11.88 -8.34
C GLU A 83 -8.71 -11.77 -7.17
N TYR A 84 -7.85 -12.77 -6.99
CA TYR A 84 -6.84 -12.77 -5.92
C TYR A 84 -5.65 -11.87 -6.25
N LYS A 85 -5.35 -11.68 -7.54
CA LYS A 85 -4.35 -10.68 -7.97
C LYS A 85 -4.85 -9.28 -7.67
N ASP A 86 -6.13 -8.99 -7.89
CA ASP A 86 -6.76 -7.73 -7.49
C ASP A 86 -6.64 -7.49 -5.98
N TYR A 87 -6.81 -8.54 -5.15
CA TYR A 87 -6.62 -8.41 -3.71
C TYR A 87 -5.16 -8.14 -3.33
N VAL A 88 -4.19 -8.78 -4.00
CA VAL A 88 -2.76 -8.50 -3.79
C VAL A 88 -2.43 -7.04 -4.10
N ILE A 89 -2.83 -6.55 -5.28
CA ILE A 89 -2.55 -5.17 -5.69
C ILE A 89 -3.22 -4.18 -4.75
N SER A 90 -4.50 -4.40 -4.42
CA SER A 90 -5.23 -3.54 -3.48
C SER A 90 -4.59 -3.54 -2.09
N ALA A 91 -4.21 -4.71 -1.57
CA ALA A 91 -3.53 -4.81 -0.28
C ALA A 91 -2.18 -4.07 -0.30
N CYS A 92 -1.41 -4.17 -1.39
CA CYS A 92 -0.15 -3.44 -1.54
C CYS A 92 -0.35 -1.91 -1.55
N ILE A 93 -1.45 -1.40 -2.14
CA ILE A 93 -1.77 0.03 -2.10
C ILE A 93 -2.16 0.47 -0.67
N LEU A 94 -2.86 -0.39 0.07
CA LEU A 94 -3.50 -0.04 1.34
C LEU A 94 -2.65 -0.32 2.59
N HIS A 95 -1.61 -1.17 2.52
CA HIS A 95 -0.94 -1.77 3.67
C HIS A 95 -0.43 -0.76 4.71
N ASP A 96 0.14 0.34 4.27
CA ASP A 96 0.79 1.36 5.11
C ASP A 96 -0.04 2.66 5.26
N THR A 97 -1.30 2.68 4.83
CA THR A 97 -2.16 3.89 4.88
C THR A 97 -2.42 4.39 6.29
N ALA A 98 -2.32 3.54 7.30
CA ALA A 98 -2.48 3.89 8.71
C ALA A 98 -1.18 3.75 9.52
N LYS A 99 -0.01 3.97 8.91
CA LYS A 99 1.32 3.70 9.50
C LYS A 99 1.55 4.38 10.85
N TYR A 100 1.02 5.56 11.03
CA TYR A 100 1.14 6.35 12.27
C TYR A 100 -0.24 6.77 12.81
N GLY A 101 -1.25 5.88 12.69
CA GLY A 101 -2.62 6.12 13.12
C GLY A 101 -3.57 6.49 11.99
N ILE A 102 -4.87 6.42 12.29
CA ILE A 102 -5.95 6.60 11.29
C ILE A 102 -6.32 8.09 11.15
N SER A 103 -6.43 8.83 12.26
CA SER A 103 -6.91 10.22 12.28
C SER A 103 -5.83 11.23 12.60
N GLU A 104 -4.94 10.90 13.52
CA GLU A 104 -3.85 11.77 13.98
C GLU A 104 -2.52 11.02 13.89
N TYR A 105 -1.45 11.80 13.65
CA TYR A 105 -0.12 11.25 13.60
C TYR A 105 0.35 10.83 14.99
N ASP A 106 0.41 9.52 15.25
CA ASP A 106 0.95 8.94 16.48
C ASP A 106 1.93 7.79 16.15
N LYS A 107 3.20 8.00 16.47
CA LYS A 107 4.23 6.96 16.31
C LYS A 107 4.00 5.71 17.17
N ALA A 108 3.24 5.80 18.26
CA ALA A 108 2.91 4.64 19.08
C ALA A 108 2.03 3.63 18.32
N GLU A 109 1.21 4.11 17.38
CA GLU A 109 0.34 3.29 16.54
C GLU A 109 1.09 2.45 15.50
N TYR A 110 2.39 2.71 15.28
CA TYR A 110 3.20 1.92 14.35
C TYR A 110 3.12 0.40 14.60
N LYS A 111 2.97 -0.03 15.84
CA LYS A 111 2.86 -1.46 16.18
C LYS A 111 1.55 -2.11 15.68
N ASN A 112 0.51 -1.31 15.54
CA ASN A 112 -0.84 -1.73 15.20
C ASN A 112 -1.21 -1.36 13.75
N HIS A 113 -0.30 -0.73 13.00
CA HIS A 113 -0.65 -0.06 11.74
C HIS A 113 -1.29 -1.02 10.71
N ALA A 114 -0.82 -2.24 10.62
CA ALA A 114 -1.37 -3.26 9.72
C ALA A 114 -2.85 -3.57 10.05
N SER A 115 -3.14 -3.81 11.32
CA SER A 115 -4.52 -4.02 11.79
C SER A 115 -5.37 -2.75 11.63
N ASN A 116 -4.79 -1.56 11.90
CA ASN A 116 -5.49 -0.28 11.74
C ASN A 116 -5.84 -0.01 10.26
N ALA A 117 -4.91 -0.25 9.33
CA ALA A 117 -5.16 -0.08 7.90
C ALA A 117 -6.26 -1.01 7.39
N SER A 118 -6.23 -2.29 7.81
CA SER A 118 -7.25 -3.27 7.45
C SER A 118 -8.64 -2.85 7.95
N LYS A 119 -8.75 -2.45 9.22
CA LYS A 119 -10.02 -2.01 9.83
C LYS A 119 -10.55 -0.73 9.21
N ALA A 120 -9.69 0.27 9.04
CA ALA A 120 -10.09 1.56 8.47
C ALA A 120 -10.61 1.41 7.04
N PHE A 121 -9.95 0.58 6.23
CA PHE A 121 -10.44 0.28 4.89
C PHE A 121 -11.76 -0.47 4.91
N ALA A 122 -11.93 -1.49 5.76
CA ALA A 122 -13.18 -2.25 5.88
C ALA A 122 -14.34 -1.34 6.28
N GLU A 123 -14.17 -0.51 7.30
CA GLU A 123 -15.19 0.44 7.77
C GLU A 123 -15.58 1.43 6.68
N TYR A 124 -14.61 2.00 5.97
CA TYR A 124 -14.90 2.93 4.87
C TYR A 124 -15.64 2.22 3.72
N ALA A 125 -15.16 1.05 3.30
CA ALA A 125 -15.75 0.30 2.21
C ALA A 125 -17.21 -0.08 2.50
N GLU A 126 -17.51 -0.57 3.70
CA GLU A 126 -18.85 -0.99 4.08
C GLU A 126 -19.80 0.20 4.31
N HIS A 127 -19.35 1.26 5.00
CA HIS A 127 -20.24 2.33 5.43
C HIS A 127 -20.35 3.49 4.44
N VAL A 128 -19.33 3.71 3.60
CA VAL A 128 -19.30 4.83 2.64
C VAL A 128 -19.58 4.35 1.22
N MET A 129 -18.98 3.22 0.83
CA MET A 129 -19.05 2.72 -0.54
C MET A 129 -20.10 1.62 -0.75
N ASP A 130 -20.77 1.15 0.31
CA ASP A 130 -21.67 -0.02 0.28
C ASP A 130 -21.00 -1.25 -0.39
N TYR A 131 -19.69 -1.40 -0.16
CA TYR A 131 -18.87 -2.46 -0.71
C TYR A 131 -18.35 -3.35 0.42
N LYS A 132 -18.60 -4.66 0.35
CA LYS A 132 -18.10 -5.62 1.32
C LYS A 132 -16.75 -6.19 0.85
N PRO A 133 -15.61 -5.78 1.47
CA PRO A 133 -14.31 -6.32 1.12
C PRO A 133 -14.20 -7.82 1.43
N SER A 134 -13.39 -8.53 0.64
CA SER A 134 -13.07 -9.92 0.91
C SER A 134 -12.16 -10.04 2.14
N GLU A 135 -12.40 -11.06 2.97
CA GLU A 135 -11.51 -11.39 4.09
C GLU A 135 -10.06 -11.66 3.62
N TYR A 136 -9.88 -12.23 2.43
CA TYR A 136 -8.55 -12.42 1.85
C TYR A 136 -7.81 -11.10 1.63
N LEU A 137 -8.51 -10.04 1.23
CA LEU A 137 -7.92 -8.71 1.10
C LEU A 137 -7.57 -8.12 2.46
N LEU A 138 -8.51 -8.20 3.41
CA LEU A 138 -8.32 -7.65 4.75
C LEU A 138 -7.21 -8.37 5.52
N ASP A 139 -7.13 -9.70 5.40
CA ASP A 139 -6.07 -10.51 5.97
C ASP A 139 -4.70 -10.18 5.35
N ALA A 140 -4.63 -9.98 4.04
CA ALA A 140 -3.40 -9.60 3.38
C ALA A 140 -2.87 -8.23 3.84
N ILE A 141 -3.75 -7.25 4.05
CA ILE A 141 -3.38 -5.96 4.65
C ILE A 141 -2.88 -6.18 6.08
N ARG A 142 -3.63 -6.90 6.92
CA ARG A 142 -3.31 -7.12 8.34
C ARG A 142 -2.01 -7.88 8.55
N SER A 143 -1.68 -8.82 7.66
CA SER A 143 -0.54 -9.72 7.82
C SER A 143 0.74 -9.27 7.11
N HIS A 144 0.76 -8.11 6.43
CA HIS A 144 1.91 -7.69 5.62
C HIS A 144 3.22 -7.60 6.41
N MET A 145 3.16 -7.30 7.72
CA MET A 145 4.35 -7.25 8.59
C MET A 145 5.06 -8.61 8.76
N GLY A 146 4.40 -9.70 8.45
CA GLY A 146 4.99 -11.03 8.45
C GLY A 146 5.55 -11.46 9.81
N GLN A 147 6.84 -11.79 9.83
CA GLN A 147 7.51 -12.25 11.06
C GLN A 147 7.62 -11.16 12.15
N TRP A 148 7.44 -9.90 11.80
CA TRP A 148 7.46 -8.76 12.73
C TRP A 148 6.09 -8.45 13.33
N SER A 149 5.02 -9.14 12.90
CA SER A 149 3.71 -9.05 13.54
C SER A 149 3.79 -9.49 14.99
N THR A 150 3.17 -8.71 15.88
CA THR A 150 3.13 -9.01 17.33
C THR A 150 2.34 -10.30 17.57
N GLU A 151 1.20 -10.41 16.94
CA GLU A 151 0.31 -11.56 17.06
C GLU A 151 0.61 -12.61 15.98
N LYS A 152 0.53 -13.89 16.35
CA LYS A 152 0.78 -14.99 15.41
C LYS A 152 -0.28 -15.10 14.33
N GLU A 153 -1.50 -14.74 14.67
CA GLU A 153 -2.68 -14.74 13.81
C GLU A 153 -2.54 -13.72 12.68
N ASP A 154 -1.75 -12.66 12.90
CA ASP A 154 -1.44 -11.63 11.91
C ASP A 154 -0.19 -11.95 11.07
N ARG A 155 0.16 -13.22 10.94
CA ARG A 155 1.25 -13.66 10.07
C ARG A 155 0.73 -14.24 8.76
N PRO A 156 1.45 -14.06 7.64
CA PRO A 156 1.01 -14.52 6.34
C PRO A 156 0.76 -16.03 6.30
N PHE A 157 -0.45 -16.42 5.95
CA PHE A 157 -0.86 -17.83 5.86
C PHE A 157 -1.15 -18.25 4.41
N THR A 158 -1.88 -17.43 3.67
CA THR A 158 -2.25 -17.71 2.27
C THR A 158 -1.15 -17.27 1.30
N ASN A 159 -1.28 -17.65 0.02
CA ASN A 159 -0.37 -17.16 -1.02
C ASN A 159 -0.58 -15.66 -1.30
N ILE A 160 -1.79 -15.13 -1.07
CA ILE A 160 -2.10 -13.71 -1.19
C ILE A 160 -1.29 -12.94 -0.14
N ASP A 161 -1.40 -13.33 1.12
CA ASP A 161 -0.68 -12.70 2.24
C ASP A 161 0.83 -12.74 2.04
N ARG A 162 1.36 -13.91 1.63
CA ARG A 162 2.79 -14.10 1.38
C ARG A 162 3.30 -13.25 0.24
N CYS A 163 2.50 -13.05 -0.81
CA CYS A 163 2.85 -12.19 -1.92
C CYS A 163 2.97 -10.73 -1.46
N VAL A 164 1.98 -10.23 -0.71
CA VAL A 164 1.99 -8.87 -0.16
C VAL A 164 3.16 -8.66 0.80
N HIS A 165 3.35 -9.56 1.77
CA HIS A 165 4.47 -9.51 2.69
C HIS A 165 5.83 -9.51 1.98
N MET A 166 6.02 -10.36 0.98
CA MET A 166 7.29 -10.44 0.23
C MET A 166 7.52 -9.18 -0.58
N ALA A 167 6.50 -8.61 -1.21
CA ALA A 167 6.60 -7.37 -1.97
C ALA A 167 7.02 -6.19 -1.07
N ASP A 168 6.40 -6.03 0.10
CA ASP A 168 6.77 -5.02 1.08
C ASP A 168 8.19 -5.26 1.63
N TYR A 169 8.51 -6.51 1.98
CA TYR A 169 9.84 -6.87 2.43
C TYR A 169 10.92 -6.47 1.42
N MET A 170 10.73 -6.75 0.14
CA MET A 170 11.67 -6.36 -0.92
C MET A 170 11.77 -4.85 -1.04
N ALA A 171 10.66 -4.14 -1.14
CA ALA A 171 10.61 -2.69 -1.25
C ALA A 171 11.25 -1.94 -0.07
N SER A 172 11.32 -2.59 1.10
CA SER A 172 11.92 -2.00 2.31
C SER A 172 13.43 -2.24 2.46
N ARG A 173 14.12 -2.89 1.50
CA ARG A 173 15.56 -3.17 1.61
C ARG A 173 16.41 -2.01 1.10
N SER A 174 17.35 -1.53 1.91
CA SER A 174 18.14 -0.33 1.65
C SER A 174 19.02 -0.40 0.38
N PHE A 175 19.30 -1.59 -0.12
CA PHE A 175 20.08 -1.81 -1.34
C PHE A 175 19.24 -1.82 -2.62
N ILE A 176 17.92 -1.73 -2.49
CA ILE A 176 17.01 -1.67 -3.64
C ILE A 176 17.09 -0.27 -4.26
N ASP A 177 17.18 -0.23 -5.56
CA ASP A 177 17.04 0.98 -6.37
C ASP A 177 15.99 0.71 -7.46
N ILE A 178 15.10 1.67 -7.68
CA ILE A 178 14.06 1.59 -8.70
C ILE A 178 14.24 2.78 -9.64
N PRO A 179 14.85 2.57 -10.81
CA PRO A 179 15.03 3.63 -11.80
C PRO A 179 13.70 4.27 -12.20
N GLY A 180 13.67 5.58 -12.25
CA GLY A 180 12.50 6.34 -12.70
C GLY A 180 11.43 6.64 -11.63
N ILE A 181 11.51 6.06 -10.42
CA ILE A 181 10.49 6.31 -9.38
C ILE A 181 10.51 7.76 -8.87
N MET A 182 11.69 8.37 -8.81
CA MET A 182 11.83 9.78 -8.41
C MET A 182 11.38 10.72 -9.51
N GLU A 183 11.76 10.45 -10.75
CA GLU A 183 11.35 11.22 -11.91
C GLU A 183 9.82 11.18 -12.12
N GLU A 184 9.20 10.03 -11.88
CA GLU A 184 7.74 9.91 -11.92
C GLU A 184 7.08 10.74 -10.82
N TRP A 185 7.60 10.70 -9.61
CA TRP A 185 7.13 11.53 -8.50
C TRP A 185 7.19 13.01 -8.84
N GLU A 186 8.35 13.50 -9.28
CA GLU A 186 8.56 14.91 -9.63
C GLU A 186 7.65 15.36 -10.78
N ARG A 187 7.42 14.49 -11.76
CA ARG A 187 6.50 14.78 -12.87
C ARG A 187 5.07 14.99 -12.38
N VAL A 188 4.55 14.12 -11.53
CA VAL A 188 3.17 14.21 -11.01
C VAL A 188 2.99 15.44 -10.13
N GLU A 189 3.97 15.79 -9.30
CA GLU A 189 3.93 17.01 -8.48
C GLU A 189 3.92 18.26 -9.36
N ASN A 190 4.79 18.34 -10.36
CA ASN A 190 4.87 19.48 -11.28
C ASN A 190 3.57 19.66 -12.11
N GLU A 191 2.93 18.57 -12.55
CA GLU A 191 1.65 18.63 -13.26
C GLU A 191 0.50 19.13 -12.37
N SER A 192 0.61 18.97 -11.05
CA SER A 192 -0.40 19.41 -10.08
C SER A 192 -0.29 20.91 -9.76
N ASP A 193 0.88 21.51 -9.98
CA ASP A 193 1.14 22.93 -9.76
C ASP A 193 0.76 23.82 -10.96
N LEU A 194 0.36 23.24 -12.11
CA LEU A 194 -0.08 24.01 -13.27
C LEU A 194 -1.47 24.61 -13.00
N PRO A 195 -1.64 25.94 -13.11
CA PRO A 195 -2.96 26.56 -13.01
C PRO A 195 -3.84 26.08 -14.18
N PHE A 196 -5.09 25.76 -13.88
CA PHE A 196 -6.13 25.45 -14.86
C PHE A 196 -6.41 26.59 -15.81
#